data_6fcfa613727bb64934633b59a6375079
#
_entry.id   6fcfa613727bb64934633b59a6375079
#
_cell.length_a   1.000
_cell.length_b   1.000
_cell.length_c   1.000
_cell.angle_alpha   90.00
_cell.angle_beta   90.00
_cell.angle_gamma   90.00
#
_symmetry.space_group_name_H-M   'P 1'
#
loop_
_entity.id
_entity.type
_entity.pdbx_description
1 polymer ?
#
loop_
_entity_poly.entity_id
_entity_poly.type
_entity_poly.pdbx_seq_one_letter_code
_entity_poly.pdbx_strand_id
1 'polypeptide(L)'
;GSHAYGTNVEGSDVDIRGVALNSKEDLLGLGEFEHHVDTVTDTTVFSFNKAAKLLCSGNPNMLEQLGNADELVIDYHPTTRLLMENKNLFLSKRAIYSFGGFAGKLIKEADAKWRAYLYEVEVSGVNPNVKPYIPCGEKRFNKTVMNAIRLYHMLFDILEKGEINTYRGAEHDILMRLRNGDYDYEELRNHVIPVYEARL
;
A
#
# COMPACT_ATOMS: atom_id res chain seq x y z
N GLY A 1 -0.61 -6.34 2.33
CA GLY A 1 -0.91 -5.71 3.62
C GLY A 1 0.32 -5.53 4.50
N SER A 2 0.12 -5.11 5.77
CA SER A 2 1.23 -4.78 6.68
C SER A 2 2.21 -5.93 6.91
N HIS A 3 1.77 -7.17 6.87
CA HIS A 3 2.62 -8.35 6.97
C HIS A 3 3.64 -8.43 5.81
N ALA A 4 3.20 -8.11 4.59
CA ALA A 4 4.09 -8.12 3.43
C ALA A 4 5.15 -7.02 3.48
N TYR A 5 4.85 -5.91 4.13
CA TYR A 5 5.78 -4.79 4.28
C TYR A 5 6.74 -4.94 5.46
N GLY A 6 6.46 -5.88 6.39
CA GLY A 6 7.16 -6.00 7.66
C GLY A 6 6.80 -4.91 8.66
N THR A 7 5.64 -4.27 8.49
CA THR A 7 5.16 -3.17 9.36
C THR A 7 3.93 -3.56 10.17
N ASN A 8 3.65 -4.86 10.29
CA ASN A 8 2.55 -5.37 11.11
C ASN A 8 2.82 -5.18 12.61
N VAL A 9 1.77 -5.01 13.37
CA VAL A 9 1.76 -4.98 14.83
C VAL A 9 0.79 -6.06 15.34
N GLU A 10 0.81 -6.31 16.65
CA GLU A 10 -0.15 -7.22 17.27
C GLU A 10 -1.59 -6.80 16.90
N GLY A 11 -2.40 -7.76 16.45
CA GLY A 11 -3.77 -7.52 15.96
C GLY A 11 -3.86 -6.91 14.56
N SER A 12 -2.76 -6.88 13.78
CA SER A 12 -2.83 -6.50 12.37
C SER A 12 -3.60 -7.53 11.56
N ASP A 13 -4.51 -7.05 10.71
CA ASP A 13 -5.29 -7.88 9.79
C ASP A 13 -4.39 -8.61 8.79
N VAL A 14 -4.81 -9.80 8.40
CA VAL A 14 -4.16 -10.58 7.34
C VAL A 14 -4.94 -10.37 6.04
N ASP A 15 -4.40 -9.54 5.18
CA ASP A 15 -4.94 -9.30 3.83
C ASP A 15 -4.49 -10.41 2.88
N ILE A 16 -5.42 -11.17 2.31
CA ILE A 16 -5.12 -12.20 1.31
C ILE A 16 -5.43 -11.65 -0.08
N ARG A 17 -4.47 -11.75 -0.98
CA ARG A 17 -4.64 -11.33 -2.38
C ARG A 17 -4.24 -12.48 -3.29
N GLY A 18 -5.12 -12.80 -4.23
CA GLY A 18 -4.90 -13.90 -5.15
C GLY A 18 -5.21 -13.54 -6.60
N VAL A 19 -4.73 -14.38 -7.51
CA VAL A 19 -5.04 -14.30 -8.94
C VAL A 19 -5.54 -15.68 -9.39
N ALA A 20 -6.74 -15.72 -9.96
CA ALA A 20 -7.32 -16.90 -10.53
C ALA A 20 -7.33 -16.82 -12.07
N LEU A 21 -7.10 -17.95 -12.75
CA LEU A 21 -7.24 -18.01 -14.20
C LEU A 21 -8.69 -17.80 -14.59
N ASN A 22 -8.90 -17.07 -15.69
CA ASN A 22 -10.22 -16.97 -16.29
C ASN A 22 -10.67 -18.33 -16.84
N SER A 23 -11.94 -18.65 -16.68
CA SER A 23 -12.54 -19.80 -17.33
C SER A 23 -12.68 -19.58 -18.84
N LYS A 24 -12.97 -20.63 -19.59
CA LYS A 24 -13.26 -20.50 -21.02
C LYS A 24 -14.53 -19.66 -21.25
N GLU A 25 -15.50 -19.80 -20.38
CA GLU A 25 -16.75 -19.04 -20.39
C GLU A 25 -16.50 -17.55 -20.15
N ASP A 26 -15.59 -17.18 -19.24
CA ASP A 26 -15.20 -15.79 -19.01
C ASP A 26 -14.47 -15.17 -20.21
N LEU A 27 -13.73 -15.99 -20.97
CA LEU A 27 -12.95 -15.49 -22.10
C LEU A 27 -13.76 -15.40 -23.40
N LEU A 28 -14.72 -16.29 -23.61
CA LEU A 28 -15.46 -16.45 -24.85
C LEU A 28 -16.97 -16.16 -24.71
N GLY A 29 -17.47 -16.08 -23.48
CA GLY A 29 -18.87 -15.81 -23.18
C GLY A 29 -19.17 -14.31 -23.03
N LEU A 30 -20.40 -14.04 -22.58
CA LEU A 30 -20.87 -12.67 -22.28
C LEU A 30 -20.68 -12.31 -20.79
N GLY A 31 -20.23 -13.26 -19.97
CA GLY A 31 -19.90 -13.04 -18.57
C GLY A 31 -18.50 -12.48 -18.42
N GLU A 32 -18.29 -11.64 -17.41
CA GLU A 32 -16.97 -11.11 -17.08
C GLU A 32 -16.68 -11.33 -15.61
N PHE A 33 -15.69 -12.17 -15.30
CA PHE A 33 -15.11 -12.25 -13.97
C PHE A 33 -13.94 -11.28 -13.87
N GLU A 34 -14.09 -10.21 -13.11
CA GLU A 34 -12.99 -9.28 -12.84
C GLU A 34 -12.30 -9.57 -11.50
N HIS A 35 -13.07 -9.66 -10.43
CA HIS A 35 -12.56 -9.98 -9.10
C HIS A 35 -13.68 -10.45 -8.18
N HIS A 36 -13.29 -11.16 -7.11
CA HIS A 36 -14.15 -11.53 -6.00
C HIS A 36 -13.57 -11.00 -4.70
N VAL A 37 -14.42 -10.45 -3.82
CA VAL A 37 -14.03 -9.94 -2.52
C VAL A 37 -14.81 -10.67 -1.45
N ASP A 38 -14.09 -11.31 -0.53
CA ASP A 38 -14.63 -11.82 0.72
C ASP A 38 -14.24 -10.88 1.86
N THR A 39 -15.24 -10.20 2.40
CA THR A 39 -15.04 -9.22 3.49
C THR A 39 -14.86 -9.87 4.86
N VAL A 40 -15.20 -11.15 5.01
CA VAL A 40 -15.06 -11.89 6.28
C VAL A 40 -13.59 -12.25 6.50
N THR A 41 -12.92 -12.69 5.44
CA THR A 41 -11.52 -13.11 5.48
C THR A 41 -10.55 -12.05 4.95
N ASP A 42 -11.03 -10.87 4.57
CA ASP A 42 -10.28 -9.82 3.85
C ASP A 42 -9.49 -10.39 2.65
N THR A 43 -10.18 -11.24 1.88
CA THR A 43 -9.60 -11.90 0.71
C THR A 43 -10.10 -11.23 -0.56
N THR A 44 -9.19 -10.88 -1.46
CA THR A 44 -9.53 -10.42 -2.81
C THR A 44 -8.83 -11.29 -3.85
N VAL A 45 -9.61 -11.91 -4.74
CA VAL A 45 -9.10 -12.72 -5.85
C VAL A 45 -9.41 -12.01 -7.16
N PHE A 46 -8.38 -11.63 -7.89
CA PHE A 46 -8.50 -11.01 -9.21
C PHE A 46 -8.53 -12.08 -10.30
N SER A 47 -9.24 -11.83 -11.39
CA SER A 47 -9.03 -12.60 -12.59
C SER A 47 -7.63 -12.34 -13.17
N PHE A 48 -7.06 -13.31 -13.86
CA PHE A 48 -5.77 -13.15 -14.50
C PHE A 48 -5.76 -11.98 -15.50
N ASN A 49 -6.82 -11.83 -16.29
CA ASN A 49 -6.97 -10.72 -17.23
C ASN A 49 -6.97 -9.37 -16.53
N LYS A 50 -7.66 -9.26 -15.40
CA LYS A 50 -7.67 -8.02 -14.60
C LYS A 50 -6.30 -7.74 -13.98
N ALA A 51 -5.67 -8.76 -13.40
CA ALA A 51 -4.33 -8.65 -12.83
C ALA A 51 -3.32 -8.18 -13.89
N ALA A 52 -3.32 -8.80 -15.08
CA ALA A 52 -2.45 -8.40 -16.19
C ALA A 52 -2.69 -6.95 -16.63
N LYS A 53 -3.95 -6.52 -16.78
CA LYS A 53 -4.30 -5.12 -17.10
C LYS A 53 -3.76 -4.16 -16.03
N LEU A 54 -3.90 -4.51 -14.75
CA LEU A 54 -3.40 -3.69 -13.63
C LEU A 54 -1.87 -3.62 -13.63
N LEU A 55 -1.17 -4.71 -13.87
CA LEU A 55 0.29 -4.75 -14.01
C LEU A 55 0.77 -3.87 -15.17
N CYS A 56 0.17 -4.02 -16.35
CA CYS A 56 0.49 -3.21 -17.53
C CYS A 56 0.17 -1.72 -17.33
N SER A 57 -0.80 -1.39 -16.48
CA SER A 57 -1.10 0.00 -16.11
C SER A 57 -0.17 0.57 -15.05
N GLY A 58 0.73 -0.24 -14.48
CA GLY A 58 1.63 0.15 -13.41
C GLY A 58 0.93 0.36 -12.06
N ASN A 59 -0.17 -0.38 -11.82
CA ASN A 59 -0.91 -0.25 -10.56
C ASN A 59 -0.04 -0.66 -9.36
N PRO A 60 0.21 0.23 -8.37
CA PRO A 60 1.10 -0.05 -7.25
C PRO A 60 0.68 -1.28 -6.45
N ASN A 61 -0.60 -1.41 -6.11
CA ASN A 61 -1.08 -2.53 -5.30
C ASN A 61 -0.89 -3.89 -5.98
N MET A 62 -0.97 -3.94 -7.31
CA MET A 62 -0.73 -5.18 -8.05
C MET A 62 0.76 -5.45 -8.22
N LEU A 63 1.56 -4.40 -8.47
CA LEU A 63 3.02 -4.54 -8.56
C LEU A 63 3.63 -5.00 -7.23
N GLU A 64 3.11 -4.52 -6.10
CA GLU A 64 3.51 -4.98 -4.76
C GLU A 64 3.32 -6.50 -4.58
N GLN A 65 2.30 -7.11 -5.20
CA GLN A 65 2.11 -8.56 -5.11
C GLN A 65 3.27 -9.33 -5.75
N LEU A 66 3.83 -8.81 -6.85
CA LEU A 66 4.97 -9.44 -7.51
C LEU A 66 6.28 -9.27 -6.72
N GLY A 67 6.36 -8.30 -5.82
CA GLY A 67 7.51 -8.04 -4.96
C GLY A 67 7.47 -8.73 -3.60
N ASN A 68 6.46 -9.53 -3.32
CA ASN A 68 6.36 -10.27 -2.06
C ASN A 68 7.46 -11.32 -1.94
N ALA A 69 7.89 -11.59 -0.70
CA ALA A 69 8.77 -12.70 -0.38
C ALA A 69 8.05 -14.04 -0.55
N ASP A 70 8.79 -15.07 -0.94
CA ASP A 70 8.25 -16.41 -1.23
C ASP A 70 7.52 -17.02 -0.04
N GLU A 71 7.96 -16.73 1.20
CA GLU A 71 7.35 -17.21 2.44
C GLU A 71 5.92 -16.71 2.66
N LEU A 72 5.54 -15.62 1.98
CA LEU A 72 4.20 -15.04 2.04
C LEU A 72 3.28 -15.57 0.94
N VAL A 73 3.79 -16.41 0.06
CA VAL A 73 2.99 -17.00 -1.01
C VAL A 73 2.40 -18.33 -0.54
N ILE A 74 1.06 -18.38 -0.52
CA ILE A 74 0.32 -19.55 -0.02
C ILE A 74 0.30 -20.66 -1.08
N ASP A 75 0.11 -20.28 -2.34
CA ASP A 75 0.01 -21.20 -3.46
C ASP A 75 0.53 -20.57 -4.75
N TYR A 76 1.17 -21.37 -5.59
CA TYR A 76 1.73 -20.96 -6.87
C TYR A 76 1.08 -21.72 -8.03
N HIS A 77 0.31 -21.01 -8.83
CA HIS A 77 0.08 -21.49 -10.20
C HIS A 77 1.30 -21.18 -11.08
N PRO A 78 1.74 -22.08 -12.00
CA PRO A 78 2.91 -21.83 -12.85
C PRO A 78 2.91 -20.50 -13.60
N THR A 79 1.73 -20.05 -14.06
CA THR A 79 1.57 -18.73 -14.72
C THR A 79 1.86 -17.56 -13.77
N THR A 80 1.43 -17.66 -12.52
CA THR A 80 1.70 -16.61 -11.51
C THR A 80 3.18 -16.57 -11.18
N ARG A 81 3.81 -17.74 -11.05
CA ARG A 81 5.26 -17.82 -10.83
C ARG A 81 6.04 -17.17 -11.97
N LEU A 82 5.65 -17.40 -13.21
CA LEU A 82 6.25 -16.77 -14.38
C LEU A 82 6.16 -15.23 -14.31
N LEU A 83 5.03 -14.67 -13.84
CA LEU A 83 4.89 -13.22 -13.64
C LEU A 83 5.83 -12.71 -12.55
N MET A 84 5.97 -13.41 -11.44
CA MET A 84 6.85 -13.02 -10.32
C MET A 84 8.33 -13.07 -10.74
N GLU A 85 8.74 -14.11 -11.46
CA GLU A 85 10.11 -14.26 -11.98
C GLU A 85 10.46 -13.16 -13.01
N ASN A 86 9.47 -12.64 -13.72
CA ASN A 86 9.63 -11.58 -14.72
C ASN A 86 9.06 -10.23 -14.29
N LYS A 87 8.96 -9.97 -12.98
CA LYS A 87 8.35 -8.77 -12.40
C LYS A 87 8.92 -7.47 -12.94
N ASN A 88 10.21 -7.43 -13.29
CA ASN A 88 10.88 -6.24 -13.79
C ASN A 88 10.35 -5.78 -15.18
N LEU A 89 9.70 -6.65 -15.95
CA LEU A 89 9.06 -6.26 -17.21
C LEU A 89 7.92 -5.25 -17.03
N PHE A 90 7.35 -5.18 -15.83
CA PHE A 90 6.25 -4.26 -15.51
C PHE A 90 6.75 -2.92 -14.93
N LEU A 91 8.05 -2.77 -14.68
CA LEU A 91 8.66 -1.54 -14.16
C LEU A 91 8.87 -0.54 -15.30
N SER A 92 7.85 0.20 -15.61
CA SER A 92 7.80 1.20 -16.67
C SER A 92 7.72 2.62 -16.10
N LYS A 93 7.89 3.65 -16.95
CA LYS A 93 7.61 5.05 -16.58
C LYS A 93 6.21 5.21 -15.97
N ARG A 94 5.22 4.44 -16.44
CA ARG A 94 3.85 4.46 -15.91
C ARG A 94 3.82 3.98 -14.45
N ALA A 95 4.57 2.95 -14.11
CA ALA A 95 4.70 2.49 -12.72
C ALA A 95 5.29 3.60 -11.83
N ILE A 96 6.34 4.27 -12.28
CA ILE A 96 6.96 5.41 -11.56
C ILE A 96 5.93 6.49 -11.26
N TYR A 97 5.20 6.97 -12.28
CA TYR A 97 4.15 7.98 -12.08
C TYR A 97 3.01 7.49 -11.18
N SER A 98 2.66 6.21 -11.27
CA SER A 98 1.60 5.64 -10.43
C SER A 98 2.00 5.56 -8.96
N PHE A 99 3.23 5.14 -8.65
CA PHE A 99 3.74 5.11 -7.27
C PHE A 99 3.86 6.53 -6.69
N GLY A 100 4.48 7.47 -7.42
CA GLY A 100 4.61 8.86 -6.98
C GLY A 100 3.25 9.54 -6.80
N GLY A 101 2.35 9.36 -7.76
CA GLY A 101 0.99 9.89 -7.67
C GLY A 101 0.19 9.31 -6.53
N PHE A 102 0.35 8.01 -6.24
CA PHE A 102 -0.33 7.37 -5.11
C PHE A 102 0.24 7.83 -3.77
N ALA A 103 1.56 7.93 -3.64
CA ALA A 103 2.20 8.48 -2.44
C ALA A 103 1.74 9.93 -2.18
N GLY A 104 1.78 10.81 -3.18
CA GLY A 104 1.29 12.18 -3.06
C GLY A 104 -0.21 12.27 -2.74
N LYS A 105 -1.04 11.34 -3.26
CA LYS A 105 -2.46 11.25 -2.86
C LYS A 105 -2.60 10.91 -1.38
N LEU A 106 -1.82 9.95 -0.88
CA LEU A 106 -1.85 9.57 0.54
C LEU A 106 -1.41 10.71 1.46
N ILE A 107 -0.44 11.53 1.06
CA ILE A 107 -0.05 12.73 1.81
C ILE A 107 -1.23 13.72 1.91
N LYS A 108 -1.90 14.00 0.79
CA LYS A 108 -3.11 14.87 0.80
C LYS A 108 -4.24 14.28 1.65
N GLU A 109 -4.41 12.97 1.62
CA GLU A 109 -5.38 12.26 2.45
C GLU A 109 -5.01 12.34 3.94
N ALA A 110 -3.73 12.23 4.28
CA ALA A 110 -3.24 12.41 5.64
C ALA A 110 -3.52 13.81 6.15
N ASP A 111 -3.25 14.85 5.37
CA ASP A 111 -3.58 16.24 5.73
C ASP A 111 -5.08 16.45 5.96
N ALA A 112 -5.92 15.83 5.14
CA ALA A 112 -7.38 15.91 5.32
C ALA A 112 -7.83 15.21 6.61
N LYS A 113 -7.25 14.05 6.93
CA LYS A 113 -7.51 13.32 8.18
C LYS A 113 -7.06 14.11 9.40
N TRP A 114 -5.89 14.77 9.32
CA TRP A 114 -5.39 15.60 10.41
C TRP A 114 -6.30 16.82 10.68
N ARG A 115 -6.71 17.52 9.63
CA ARG A 115 -7.67 18.63 9.76
C ARG A 115 -9.01 18.21 10.33
N ALA A 116 -9.52 17.04 9.92
CA ALA A 116 -10.76 16.49 10.47
C ALA A 116 -10.60 16.17 11.96
N TYR A 117 -9.46 15.59 12.34
CA TYR A 117 -9.13 15.32 13.74
C TYR A 117 -9.08 16.58 14.59
N LEU A 118 -8.39 17.65 14.12
CA LEU A 118 -8.33 18.93 14.84
C LEU A 118 -9.73 19.55 15.00
N TYR A 119 -10.54 19.48 13.95
CA TYR A 119 -11.92 19.99 14.01
C TYR A 119 -12.77 19.22 15.04
N GLU A 120 -12.67 17.89 15.08
CA GLU A 120 -13.36 17.07 16.08
C GLU A 120 -12.92 17.41 17.50
N VAL A 121 -11.61 17.59 17.73
CA VAL A 121 -11.06 17.98 19.04
C VAL A 121 -11.55 19.38 19.45
N GLU A 122 -11.54 20.33 18.53
CA GLU A 122 -11.95 21.71 18.80
C GLU A 122 -13.46 21.84 19.06
N VAL A 123 -14.28 21.19 18.23
CA VAL A 123 -15.76 21.32 18.30
C VAL A 123 -16.36 20.43 19.39
N SER A 124 -15.83 19.24 19.58
CA SER A 124 -16.36 18.31 20.58
C SER A 124 -15.91 18.59 22.01
N GLY A 125 -14.93 19.47 22.19
CA GLY A 125 -14.29 19.73 23.49
C GLY A 125 -13.63 18.49 24.10
N VAL A 126 -13.41 17.46 23.31
CA VAL A 126 -12.74 16.22 23.74
C VAL A 126 -11.26 16.51 23.89
N ASN A 127 -10.75 16.38 25.12
CA ASN A 127 -9.33 16.46 25.36
C ASN A 127 -8.62 15.31 24.62
N PRO A 128 -7.71 15.59 23.66
CA PRO A 128 -7.03 14.56 22.88
C PRO A 128 -6.22 13.57 23.75
N ASN A 129 -5.92 13.95 24.98
CA ASN A 129 -5.18 13.14 25.94
C ASN A 129 -6.08 12.23 26.80
N VAL A 130 -7.41 12.32 26.67
CA VAL A 130 -8.36 11.49 27.40
C VAL A 130 -8.88 10.38 26.49
N LYS A 131 -8.30 9.18 26.61
CA LYS A 131 -8.90 7.97 26.02
C LYS A 131 -10.22 7.64 26.75
N PRO A 132 -11.32 7.26 26.04
CA PRO A 132 -11.29 6.27 24.96
C PRO A 132 -11.83 6.75 23.61
N TYR A 133 -11.95 8.02 23.32
CA TYR A 133 -12.78 8.45 22.23
C TYR A 133 -12.12 9.31 21.15
N ILE A 134 -10.92 9.01 20.77
CA ILE A 134 -10.51 9.47 19.44
C ILE A 134 -10.55 8.24 18.52
N PRO A 135 -11.68 8.00 17.85
CA PRO A 135 -11.72 6.89 16.93
C PRO A 135 -10.79 7.21 15.78
N CYS A 136 -9.56 6.77 15.90
CA CYS A 136 -8.68 6.59 14.77
C CYS A 136 -8.10 7.84 14.09
N GLY A 137 -8.30 9.06 14.55
CA GLY A 137 -7.76 10.25 13.89
C GLY A 137 -6.24 10.17 13.75
N GLU A 138 -5.54 10.18 14.86
CA GLU A 138 -4.09 10.17 14.91
C GLU A 138 -3.50 8.86 14.36
N LYS A 139 -4.00 7.70 14.79
CA LYS A 139 -3.53 6.40 14.30
C LYS A 139 -3.74 6.23 12.80
N ARG A 140 -4.87 6.70 12.25
CA ARG A 140 -5.13 6.67 10.81
C ARG A 140 -4.25 7.63 10.04
N PHE A 141 -4.02 8.82 10.60
CA PHE A 141 -3.09 9.79 10.06
C PHE A 141 -1.70 9.17 9.96
N ASN A 142 -1.14 8.70 11.08
CA ASN A 142 0.19 8.11 11.17
C ASN A 142 0.36 6.93 10.20
N LYS A 143 -0.61 5.99 10.18
CA LYS A 143 -0.62 4.87 9.23
C LYS A 143 -0.65 5.34 7.77
N THR A 144 -1.34 6.44 7.48
CA THR A 144 -1.44 6.98 6.12
C THR A 144 -0.11 7.61 5.68
N VAL A 145 0.53 8.39 6.56
CA VAL A 145 1.87 8.95 6.30
C VAL A 145 2.90 7.83 6.14
N MET A 146 2.92 6.87 7.04
CA MET A 146 3.80 5.70 6.93
C MET A 146 3.65 4.98 5.59
N ASN A 147 2.41 4.77 5.12
CA ASN A 147 2.18 4.13 3.82
C ASN A 147 2.65 5.01 2.64
N ALA A 148 2.51 6.33 2.73
CA ALA A 148 3.03 7.24 1.70
C ALA A 148 4.56 7.16 1.62
N ILE A 149 5.25 7.23 2.76
CA ILE A 149 6.71 7.14 2.82
C ILE A 149 7.20 5.77 2.33
N ARG A 150 6.51 4.69 2.68
CA ARG A 150 6.79 3.35 2.15
C ARG A 150 6.71 3.30 0.61
N LEU A 151 5.69 3.93 0.02
CA LEU A 151 5.56 4.00 -1.44
C LEU A 151 6.69 4.82 -2.08
N TYR A 152 7.16 5.89 -1.44
CA TYR A 152 8.34 6.62 -1.91
C TYR A 152 9.59 5.74 -1.90
N HIS A 153 9.83 4.95 -0.86
CA HIS A 153 10.95 4.01 -0.83
C HIS A 153 10.86 2.97 -1.96
N MET A 154 9.67 2.44 -2.24
CA MET A 154 9.47 1.54 -3.37
C MET A 154 9.70 2.24 -4.72
N LEU A 155 9.26 3.48 -4.86
CA LEU A 155 9.52 4.29 -6.04
C LEU A 155 11.02 4.51 -6.26
N PHE A 156 11.77 4.77 -5.20
CA PHE A 156 13.23 4.93 -5.28
C PHE A 156 13.92 3.62 -5.66
N ASP A 157 13.47 2.47 -5.14
CA ASP A 157 13.99 1.17 -5.60
C ASP A 157 13.74 0.96 -7.10
N ILE A 158 12.56 1.33 -7.60
CA ILE A 158 12.24 1.25 -9.03
C ILE A 158 13.15 2.18 -9.86
N LEU A 159 13.35 3.42 -9.41
CA LEU A 159 14.14 4.43 -10.13
C LEU A 159 15.64 4.14 -10.11
N GLU A 160 16.18 3.75 -8.96
CA GLU A 160 17.61 3.64 -8.75
C GLU A 160 18.15 2.23 -9.04
N LYS A 161 17.33 1.19 -8.79
CA LYS A 161 17.74 -0.22 -8.89
C LYS A 161 17.03 -0.98 -10.00
N GLY A 162 15.90 -0.47 -10.51
CA GLY A 162 15.04 -1.21 -11.44
C GLY A 162 14.40 -2.45 -10.80
N GLU A 163 14.12 -2.39 -9.51
CA GLU A 163 13.60 -3.52 -8.74
C GLU A 163 12.31 -3.16 -8.02
N ILE A 164 11.48 -4.17 -7.76
CA ILE A 164 10.35 -4.06 -6.86
C ILE A 164 10.53 -5.02 -5.69
N ASN A 165 10.60 -4.45 -4.50
CA ASN A 165 10.71 -5.17 -3.25
C ASN A 165 9.64 -4.65 -2.30
N THR A 166 8.75 -5.55 -1.86
CA THR A 166 7.62 -5.19 -1.01
C THR A 166 7.99 -5.17 0.46
N TYR A 167 8.88 -6.06 0.89
CA TYR A 167 9.38 -6.08 2.26
C TYR A 167 10.33 -4.91 2.53
N ARG A 168 10.08 -4.17 3.61
CA ARG A 168 10.78 -2.93 3.98
C ARG A 168 11.65 -3.09 5.24
N GLY A 169 12.47 -4.13 5.28
CA GLY A 169 13.33 -4.40 6.43
C GLY A 169 14.38 -3.31 6.70
N ALA A 170 14.96 -2.74 5.66
CA ALA A 170 15.96 -1.67 5.79
C ALA A 170 15.34 -0.36 6.31
N GLU A 171 14.09 -0.09 5.96
CA GLU A 171 13.36 1.13 6.36
C GLU A 171 12.42 0.86 7.55
N HIS A 172 12.45 -0.33 8.13
CA HIS A 172 11.52 -0.75 9.18
C HIS A 172 11.44 0.26 10.33
N ASP A 173 12.57 0.71 10.85
CA ASP A 173 12.61 1.60 12.01
C ASP A 173 11.93 2.95 11.74
N ILE A 174 12.22 3.59 10.61
CA ILE A 174 11.58 4.85 10.25
C ILE A 174 10.08 4.66 10.00
N LEU A 175 9.67 3.57 9.32
CA LEU A 175 8.28 3.29 9.07
C LEU A 175 7.50 3.01 10.36
N MET A 176 8.09 2.30 11.32
CA MET A 176 7.46 2.04 12.60
C MET A 176 7.38 3.30 13.47
N ARG A 177 8.40 4.14 13.49
CA ARG A 177 8.35 5.45 14.16
C ARG A 177 7.22 6.33 13.60
N LEU A 178 7.08 6.39 12.27
CA LEU A 178 5.96 7.09 11.61
C LEU A 178 4.61 6.49 12.03
N ARG A 179 4.50 5.15 12.02
CA ARG A 179 3.27 4.45 12.40
C ARG A 179 2.86 4.69 13.84
N ASN A 180 3.83 4.75 14.73
CA ASN A 180 3.62 4.92 16.18
C ASN A 180 3.33 6.38 16.58
N GLY A 181 3.59 7.34 15.69
CA GLY A 181 3.37 8.75 15.96
C GLY A 181 4.52 9.41 16.73
N ASP A 182 5.76 8.95 16.49
CA ASP A 182 6.96 9.54 17.10
C ASP A 182 7.30 10.91 16.53
N TYR A 183 6.63 11.32 15.46
CA TYR A 183 6.76 12.63 14.82
C TYR A 183 5.46 13.41 14.97
N ASP A 184 5.54 14.67 15.32
CA ASP A 184 4.38 15.55 15.28
C ASP A 184 4.03 15.99 13.85
N TYR A 185 2.85 16.60 13.69
CA TYR A 185 2.37 17.01 12.38
C TYR A 185 3.28 18.04 11.71
N GLU A 186 3.77 19.03 12.45
CA GLU A 186 4.64 20.09 11.94
C GLU A 186 5.99 19.52 11.49
N GLU A 187 6.56 18.61 12.28
CA GLU A 187 7.79 17.91 11.94
C GLU A 187 7.62 17.08 10.66
N LEU A 188 6.51 16.33 10.54
CA LEU A 188 6.22 15.55 9.34
C LEU A 188 6.09 16.44 8.10
N ARG A 189 5.34 17.53 8.19
CA ARG A 189 5.05 18.42 7.07
C ARG A 189 6.25 19.25 6.63
N ASN A 190 7.06 19.72 7.56
CA ASN A 190 8.12 20.67 7.29
C ASN A 190 9.50 20.00 7.11
N HIS A 191 9.70 18.81 7.67
CA HIS A 191 11.02 18.18 7.70
C HIS A 191 11.04 16.77 7.08
N VAL A 192 10.06 15.93 7.33
CA VAL A 192 10.09 14.54 6.85
C VAL A 192 9.60 14.45 5.42
N ILE A 193 8.36 14.84 5.15
CA ILE A 193 7.74 14.68 3.81
C ILE A 193 8.53 15.41 2.72
N PRO A 194 8.99 16.65 2.89
CA PRO A 194 9.72 17.38 1.85
C PRO A 194 11.02 16.70 1.40
N VAL A 195 11.68 15.94 2.28
CA VAL A 195 12.89 15.18 1.93
C VAL A 195 12.58 14.11 0.87
N TYR A 196 11.42 13.47 0.96
CA TYR A 196 11.00 12.46 0.00
C TYR A 196 10.50 13.09 -1.31
N GLU A 197 9.74 14.19 -1.21
CA GLU A 197 9.22 14.91 -2.38
C GLU A 197 10.35 15.54 -3.21
N ALA A 198 11.42 16.01 -2.57
CA ALA A 198 12.57 16.62 -3.26
C ALA A 198 13.43 15.62 -4.05
N ARG A 199 13.25 14.30 -3.85
CA ARG A 199 13.96 13.24 -4.61
C ARG A 199 13.22 12.84 -5.90
N LEU A 200 12.01 13.37 -6.14
CA LEU A 200 11.22 13.11 -7.35
C LEU A 200 11.59 14.06 -8.48
#